data_721b070493c9d7fde492c8b5c3e87eda
#
_entry.id   721b070493c9d7fde492c8b5c3e87eda
#
_cell.length_a   1.000
_cell.length_b   1.000
_cell.length_c   1.000
_cell.angle_alpha   90.00
_cell.angle_beta   90.00
_cell.angle_gamma   90.00
#
_symmetry.space_group_name_H-M   'P 1'
#
loop_
_entity.id
_entity.type
_entity.pdbx_description
1 polymer ?
#
loop_
_entity_poly.entity_id
_entity_poly.type
_entity_poly.pdbx_seq_one_letter_code
_entity_poly.pdbx_strand_id
1 'polypeptide(L)'
;MGVRVKLALFLFILFSISIVSSVLTFKLESYGDEKLTWVIHTHDVITNSEKLLSSMKDAETGQRGFLLTQGITYLEPYYTGISSAQKIFQELKMLTQDNQEQQLALDHIEQSMMLKFDELALTVELVQYDNLSQALKIVKEDRGKEYMDDLRSDLTKFTNIELLLLEKRKGDFKESRSQLVTLIKIQIVFLVCLAIATIFFMKRNLFDPLNLLLSSTEKMRAGEKLDISDVVEKNEMGHLLMAFFKMNEAVHEKTEVLAYKAHHDELTGLKNRSMVSTELQYALHHGEKTETKVAVYFIDLNKFKQINDTLGHQVGDEVLKETAKLLIETVRSKDGVFRLGGDEFLIIAQDISQPSGVKRLGNKLLDQFKFPTKIEGHSMIISPSIGIAVYPDDAMNGDDLMKFADIAMYKAKNENTGSYKEFDISMLKRESD
;
A
#
# COMPACT_ATOMS: atom_id res chain seq x y z
N MET A 1 -18.59 3.76 -6.13
CA MET A 1 -17.53 4.74 -6.39
C MET A 1 -16.21 4.02 -6.24
N GLY A 2 -15.36 4.04 -7.26
CA GLY A 2 -14.09 3.31 -7.29
C GLY A 2 -13.08 3.82 -6.26
N VAL A 3 -12.09 2.98 -5.92
CA VAL A 3 -11.02 3.33 -4.96
C VAL A 3 -10.24 4.55 -5.45
N ARG A 4 -9.99 4.65 -6.76
CA ARG A 4 -9.30 5.81 -7.38
C ARG A 4 -10.02 7.12 -7.13
N VAL A 5 -11.36 7.15 -7.32
CA VAL A 5 -12.16 8.36 -7.14
C VAL A 5 -12.27 8.73 -5.65
N LYS A 6 -12.43 7.74 -4.76
CA LYS A 6 -12.41 7.96 -3.30
C LYS A 6 -11.06 8.55 -2.85
N LEU A 7 -9.95 8.02 -3.35
CA LEU A 7 -8.60 8.50 -3.03
C LEU A 7 -8.37 9.92 -3.57
N ALA A 8 -8.75 10.19 -4.82
CA ALA A 8 -8.62 11.52 -5.42
C ALA A 8 -9.44 12.56 -4.66
N LEU A 9 -10.69 12.25 -4.28
CA LEU A 9 -11.53 13.13 -3.49
C LEU A 9 -10.94 13.38 -2.09
N PHE A 10 -10.44 12.34 -1.46
CA PHE A 10 -9.80 12.42 -0.15
C PHE A 10 -8.57 13.34 -0.20
N LEU A 11 -7.67 13.14 -1.17
CA LEU A 11 -6.49 13.99 -1.39
C LEU A 11 -6.87 15.43 -1.71
N PHE A 12 -7.89 15.64 -2.54
CA PHE A 12 -8.38 16.97 -2.88
C PHE A 12 -8.89 17.73 -1.64
N ILE A 13 -9.70 17.09 -0.79
CA ILE A 13 -10.17 17.67 0.47
C ILE A 13 -9.00 18.01 1.39
N LEU A 14 -8.04 17.10 1.53
CA LEU A 14 -6.83 17.28 2.34
C LEU A 14 -6.03 18.50 1.88
N PHE A 15 -5.76 18.59 0.58
CA PHE A 15 -5.02 19.71 -0.02
C PHE A 15 -5.76 21.04 0.15
N SER A 16 -7.08 21.05 -0.06
CA SER A 16 -7.91 22.24 0.10
C SER A 16 -7.91 22.76 1.54
N ILE A 17 -8.05 21.87 2.52
CA ILE A 17 -7.99 22.24 3.94
C ILE A 17 -6.59 22.76 4.31
N SER A 18 -5.52 22.14 3.82
CA SER A 18 -4.14 22.57 4.07
C SER A 18 -3.89 23.98 3.52
N ILE A 19 -4.35 24.27 2.29
CA ILE A 19 -4.23 25.61 1.69
C ILE A 19 -5.00 26.64 2.51
N VAL A 20 -6.25 26.38 2.86
CA VAL A 20 -7.08 27.31 3.66
C VAL A 20 -6.41 27.57 5.01
N SER A 21 -5.91 26.54 5.66
CA SER A 21 -5.21 26.64 6.94
C SER A 21 -3.94 27.49 6.84
N SER A 22 -3.12 27.29 5.79
CA SER A 22 -1.91 28.08 5.54
C SER A 22 -2.23 29.57 5.32
N VAL A 23 -3.27 29.86 4.55
CA VAL A 23 -3.72 31.24 4.31
C VAL A 23 -4.19 31.91 5.60
N LEU A 24 -4.94 31.18 6.44
CA LEU A 24 -5.39 31.69 7.74
C LEU A 24 -4.20 31.98 8.67
N THR A 25 -3.24 31.08 8.76
CA THR A 25 -2.03 31.23 9.58
C THR A 25 -1.25 32.48 9.14
N PHE A 26 -1.02 32.64 7.83
CA PHE A 26 -0.32 33.79 7.27
C PHE A 26 -1.03 35.12 7.58
N LYS A 27 -2.37 35.16 7.48
CA LYS A 27 -3.13 36.37 7.83
C LYS A 27 -3.02 36.73 9.31
N LEU A 28 -3.13 35.72 10.21
CA LEU A 28 -2.98 35.96 11.64
C LEU A 28 -1.57 36.40 12.02
N GLU A 29 -0.55 35.86 11.40
CA GLU A 29 0.85 36.25 11.59
C GLU A 29 1.06 37.70 11.16
N SER A 30 0.64 38.06 9.95
CA SER A 30 0.73 39.44 9.45
C SER A 30 0.00 40.45 10.35
N TYR A 31 -1.18 40.08 10.87
CA TYR A 31 -1.92 40.90 11.83
C TYR A 31 -1.17 41.04 13.17
N GLY A 32 -0.51 39.97 13.63
CA GLY A 32 0.33 40.01 14.84
C GLY A 32 1.53 40.94 14.69
N ASP A 33 2.18 40.89 13.52
CA ASP A 33 3.34 41.75 13.21
C ASP A 33 2.95 43.25 13.19
N GLU A 34 1.78 43.57 12.64
CA GLU A 34 1.25 44.93 12.70
C GLU A 34 1.06 45.40 14.14
N LYS A 35 0.48 44.55 15.00
CA LYS A 35 0.31 44.88 16.44
C LYS A 35 1.65 45.06 17.16
N LEU A 36 2.65 44.23 16.83
CA LEU A 36 4.01 44.37 17.36
C LEU A 36 4.63 45.70 16.94
N THR A 37 4.48 46.10 15.70
CA THR A 37 4.97 47.39 15.19
C THR A 37 4.42 48.54 15.98
N TRP A 38 3.14 48.53 16.34
CA TRP A 38 2.53 49.55 17.20
C TRP A 38 3.06 49.53 18.63
N VAL A 39 3.42 48.40 19.19
CA VAL A 39 4.06 48.31 20.52
C VAL A 39 5.44 48.95 20.48
N ILE A 40 6.25 48.68 19.47
CA ILE A 40 7.60 49.26 19.28
C ILE A 40 7.49 50.77 19.10
N HIS A 41 6.58 51.19 18.23
CA HIS A 41 6.33 52.61 17.99
C HIS A 41 6.02 53.40 19.29
N THR A 42 5.13 52.85 20.14
CA THR A 42 4.81 53.50 21.43
C THR A 42 6.02 53.56 22.36
N HIS A 43 6.81 52.50 22.36
CA HIS A 43 8.03 52.46 23.17
C HIS A 43 9.05 53.52 22.72
N ASP A 44 9.17 53.74 21.41
CA ASP A 44 10.05 54.75 20.84
C ASP A 44 9.59 56.16 21.22
N VAL A 45 8.28 56.44 21.23
CA VAL A 45 7.71 57.72 21.69
C VAL A 45 8.02 57.96 23.16
N ILE A 46 7.82 56.97 24.03
CA ILE A 46 8.13 57.06 25.46
C ILE A 46 9.64 57.34 25.67
N THR A 47 10.49 56.58 25.01
CA THR A 47 11.94 56.69 25.12
C THR A 47 12.43 58.05 24.67
N ASN A 48 11.89 58.61 23.58
CA ASN A 48 12.25 59.95 23.11
C ASN A 48 11.72 61.03 24.01
N SER A 49 10.56 60.88 24.65
CA SER A 49 10.05 61.81 25.68
C SER A 49 11.00 61.86 26.88
N GLU A 50 11.50 60.75 27.38
CA GLU A 50 12.49 60.71 28.47
C GLU A 50 13.82 61.34 28.09
N LYS A 51 14.30 61.07 26.87
CA LYS A 51 15.53 61.65 26.32
C LYS A 51 15.39 63.18 26.17
N LEU A 52 14.23 63.68 25.76
CA LEU A 52 13.96 65.13 25.68
C LEU A 52 14.14 65.78 27.04
N LEU A 53 13.52 65.20 28.06
CA LEU A 53 13.68 65.72 29.42
C LEU A 53 15.12 65.66 29.92
N SER A 54 15.85 64.64 29.61
CA SER A 54 17.29 64.51 29.94
C SER A 54 18.12 65.60 29.27
N SER A 55 17.92 65.83 27.96
CA SER A 55 18.64 66.83 27.19
C SER A 55 18.37 68.27 27.71
N MET A 56 17.13 68.50 28.14
CA MET A 56 16.79 69.81 28.79
C MET A 56 17.49 70.02 30.13
N LYS A 57 17.62 68.94 30.94
CA LYS A 57 18.37 68.96 32.21
C LYS A 57 19.87 69.11 31.97
N ASP A 58 20.42 68.53 30.91
CA ASP A 58 21.84 68.66 30.56
C ASP A 58 22.13 70.10 30.13
N ALA A 59 21.24 70.74 29.34
CA ALA A 59 21.35 72.17 28.97
C ALA A 59 21.31 73.04 30.18
N GLU A 60 20.35 72.88 31.12
CA GLU A 60 20.24 73.62 32.35
C GLU A 60 21.47 73.44 33.26
N THR A 61 21.97 72.23 33.38
CA THR A 61 23.15 71.91 34.18
C THR A 61 24.39 72.57 33.61
N GLY A 62 24.57 72.56 32.30
CA GLY A 62 25.65 73.28 31.63
C GLY A 62 25.58 74.78 31.83
N GLN A 63 24.40 75.42 31.69
CA GLN A 63 24.15 76.79 31.94
C GLN A 63 24.50 77.17 33.40
N ARG A 64 23.97 76.45 34.40
CA ARG A 64 24.27 76.73 35.82
C ARG A 64 25.74 76.53 36.13
N GLY A 65 26.44 75.56 35.60
CA GLY A 65 27.88 75.38 35.74
C GLY A 65 28.66 76.57 35.19
N PHE A 66 28.26 77.08 34.02
CA PHE A 66 28.86 78.29 33.44
C PHE A 66 28.61 79.50 34.26
N LEU A 67 27.40 79.78 34.76
CA LEU A 67 27.09 80.92 35.61
C LEU A 67 27.88 80.93 36.92
N LEU A 68 28.13 79.73 37.50
CA LEU A 68 28.88 79.62 38.78
C LEU A 68 30.39 79.72 38.61
N THR A 69 30.94 79.25 37.50
CA THR A 69 32.40 79.07 37.34
C THR A 69 32.99 80.02 36.27
N GLN A 70 32.15 80.57 35.39
CA GLN A 70 32.51 81.29 34.14
C GLN A 70 33.43 80.47 33.24
N GLY A 71 33.49 79.10 33.46
CA GLY A 71 34.30 78.15 32.70
C GLY A 71 33.63 77.79 31.40
N ILE A 72 34.25 78.08 30.25
CA ILE A 72 33.71 77.86 28.91
C ILE A 72 33.42 76.40 28.67
N THR A 73 34.13 75.47 29.34
CA THR A 73 33.91 74.02 29.22
C THR A 73 32.50 73.57 29.64
N TYR A 74 31.81 74.32 30.51
CA TYR A 74 30.45 74.03 30.91
C TYR A 74 29.42 74.47 29.85
N LEU A 75 29.80 75.21 28.82
CA LEU A 75 28.92 75.53 27.70
C LEU A 75 28.78 74.36 26.69
N GLU A 76 29.66 73.32 26.70
CA GLU A 76 29.53 72.19 25.88
C GLU A 76 28.23 71.38 26.18
N PRO A 77 27.91 70.96 27.42
CA PRO A 77 26.62 70.34 27.76
C PRO A 77 25.43 71.25 27.47
N TYR A 78 25.55 72.56 27.61
CA TYR A 78 24.49 73.50 27.29
C TYR A 78 24.13 73.47 25.79
N TYR A 79 25.08 73.61 24.91
CA TYR A 79 24.84 73.63 23.45
C TYR A 79 24.40 72.25 22.94
N THR A 80 25.02 71.14 23.41
CA THR A 80 24.65 69.76 23.01
C THR A 80 23.28 69.41 23.53
N GLY A 81 22.90 69.82 24.76
CA GLY A 81 21.59 69.64 25.34
C GLY A 81 20.49 70.31 24.54
N ILE A 82 20.67 71.58 24.17
CA ILE A 82 19.70 72.34 23.35
C ILE A 82 19.53 71.68 21.98
N SER A 83 20.64 71.38 21.27
CA SER A 83 20.60 70.77 19.94
C SER A 83 19.93 69.41 19.98
N SER A 84 20.26 68.57 20.96
CA SER A 84 19.65 67.27 21.17
C SER A 84 18.15 67.37 21.48
N ALA A 85 17.77 68.29 22.37
CA ALA A 85 16.37 68.51 22.72
C ALA A 85 15.53 68.89 21.47
N GLN A 86 16.04 69.86 20.68
CA GLN A 86 15.37 70.28 19.46
C GLN A 86 15.20 69.10 18.45
N LYS A 87 16.24 68.29 18.24
CA LYS A 87 16.22 67.13 17.35
C LYS A 87 15.20 66.07 17.83
N ILE A 88 15.24 65.73 19.12
CA ILE A 88 14.35 64.74 19.72
C ILE A 88 12.89 65.23 19.68
N PHE A 89 12.66 66.51 19.93
CA PHE A 89 11.32 67.07 19.83
C PHE A 89 10.75 66.96 18.41
N GLN A 90 11.54 67.19 17.37
CA GLN A 90 11.12 66.98 15.98
C GLN A 90 10.83 65.48 15.68
N GLU A 91 11.64 64.60 16.23
CA GLU A 91 11.40 63.15 16.13
C GLU A 91 10.07 62.77 16.81
N LEU A 92 9.78 63.27 18.00
CA LEU A 92 8.49 63.05 18.68
C LEU A 92 7.32 63.59 17.86
N LYS A 93 7.45 64.77 17.27
CA LYS A 93 6.41 65.39 16.43
C LYS A 93 6.14 64.55 15.17
N MET A 94 7.16 63.93 14.57
CA MET A 94 7.01 63.01 13.47
C MET A 94 6.38 61.67 13.89
N LEU A 95 6.80 61.07 15.00
CA LEU A 95 6.29 59.80 15.49
C LEU A 95 4.81 59.88 15.87
N THR A 96 4.30 61.02 16.30
CA THR A 96 2.92 61.18 16.78
C THR A 96 1.99 61.86 15.78
N GLN A 97 2.36 61.97 14.48
CA GLN A 97 1.58 62.66 13.45
C GLN A 97 0.17 62.06 13.26
N ASP A 98 -0.02 60.79 13.56
CA ASP A 98 -1.26 60.06 13.47
C ASP A 98 -2.21 60.32 14.65
N ASN A 99 -1.75 61.00 15.71
CA ASN A 99 -2.52 61.23 16.93
C ASN A 99 -2.64 62.73 17.24
N GLN A 100 -3.82 63.32 16.92
CA GLN A 100 -4.10 64.75 17.09
C GLN A 100 -4.01 65.17 18.53
N GLU A 101 -4.39 64.38 19.51
CA GLU A 101 -4.32 64.73 20.96
C GLU A 101 -2.87 64.82 21.40
N GLN A 102 -1.99 63.95 20.91
CA GLN A 102 -0.55 63.99 21.18
C GLN A 102 0.11 65.18 20.49
N GLN A 103 -0.30 65.56 19.31
CA GLN A 103 0.19 66.75 18.62
C GLN A 103 -0.14 68.06 19.43
N LEU A 104 -1.35 68.16 19.99
CA LEU A 104 -1.74 69.30 20.85
C LEU A 104 -0.92 69.31 22.15
N ALA A 105 -0.64 68.17 22.76
CA ALA A 105 0.22 68.04 23.92
C ALA A 105 1.67 68.49 23.61
N LEU A 106 2.20 68.11 22.44
CA LEU A 106 3.51 68.52 21.96
C LEU A 106 3.59 70.03 21.69
N ASP A 107 2.50 70.68 21.21
CA ASP A 107 2.49 72.16 21.03
C ASP A 107 2.65 72.89 22.39
N HIS A 108 2.05 72.41 23.49
CA HIS A 108 2.28 72.94 24.82
C HIS A 108 3.72 72.73 25.33
N ILE A 109 4.26 71.49 25.07
CA ILE A 109 5.65 71.15 25.41
C ILE A 109 6.62 72.06 24.66
N GLU A 110 6.37 72.30 23.34
CA GLU A 110 7.16 73.25 22.53
C GLU A 110 7.23 74.63 23.12
N GLN A 111 6.07 75.13 23.56
CA GLN A 111 5.99 76.44 24.17
C GLN A 111 6.81 76.53 25.46
N SER A 112 6.66 75.55 26.37
CA SER A 112 7.44 75.51 27.63
C SER A 112 8.93 75.33 27.34
N MET A 113 9.30 74.53 26.35
CA MET A 113 10.67 74.34 25.94
C MET A 113 11.31 75.60 25.37
N MET A 114 10.59 76.36 24.51
CA MET A 114 11.09 77.62 23.95
C MET A 114 11.29 78.69 25.03
N LEU A 115 10.33 78.88 25.94
CA LEU A 115 10.45 79.79 27.06
C LEU A 115 11.68 79.43 27.92
N LYS A 116 11.95 78.19 28.16
CA LYS A 116 13.15 77.76 28.88
C LYS A 116 14.42 77.97 28.07
N PHE A 117 14.46 77.77 26.76
CA PHE A 117 15.63 78.08 25.93
C PHE A 117 15.92 79.57 25.93
N ASP A 118 14.92 80.46 25.84
CA ASP A 118 15.09 81.88 25.88
C ASP A 118 15.71 82.37 27.22
N GLU A 119 15.23 81.80 28.36
CA GLU A 119 15.79 82.09 29.69
C GLU A 119 17.24 81.59 29.79
N LEU A 120 17.54 80.39 29.34
CA LEU A 120 18.89 79.81 29.33
C LEU A 120 19.83 80.65 28.44
N ALA A 121 19.42 81.04 27.26
CA ALA A 121 20.21 81.83 26.34
C ALA A 121 20.49 83.23 26.87
N LEU A 122 19.47 83.94 27.41
CA LEU A 122 19.62 85.26 27.97
C LEU A 122 20.61 85.26 29.13
N THR A 123 20.54 84.28 30.03
CA THR A 123 21.44 84.22 31.18
C THR A 123 22.89 83.89 30.77
N VAL A 124 23.09 83.03 29.78
CA VAL A 124 24.44 82.71 29.22
C VAL A 124 25.02 83.97 28.54
N GLU A 125 24.22 84.62 27.71
CA GLU A 125 24.63 85.90 27.01
C GLU A 125 25.05 87.00 27.98
N LEU A 126 24.27 87.24 29.05
CA LEU A 126 24.61 88.21 30.04
C LEU A 126 25.96 87.98 30.74
N VAL A 127 26.29 86.71 31.01
CA VAL A 127 27.60 86.33 31.60
C VAL A 127 28.74 86.53 30.59
N GLN A 128 28.51 86.18 29.30
CA GLN A 128 29.50 86.40 28.24
C GLN A 128 29.83 87.92 28.06
N TYR A 129 28.85 88.82 28.37
CA TYR A 129 29.04 90.27 28.36
C TYR A 129 29.42 90.84 29.72
N ASP A 130 29.99 90.02 30.63
CA ASP A 130 30.50 90.45 31.95
C ASP A 130 29.42 90.98 32.93
N ASN A 131 28.14 90.64 32.68
CA ASN A 131 27.00 91.09 33.51
C ASN A 131 26.41 89.95 34.39
N LEU A 132 27.28 89.26 35.12
CA LEU A 132 26.92 88.17 36.00
C LEU A 132 25.83 88.53 37.02
N SER A 133 25.87 89.73 37.55
CA SER A 133 24.87 90.23 38.57
C SER A 133 23.43 90.18 38.01
N GLN A 134 23.23 90.58 36.77
CA GLN A 134 21.94 90.57 36.12
C GLN A 134 21.51 89.18 35.76
N ALA A 135 22.39 88.30 35.27
CA ALA A 135 22.10 86.91 35.04
C ALA A 135 21.65 86.19 36.32
N LEU A 136 22.34 86.37 37.45
CA LEU A 136 21.95 85.84 38.76
C LEU A 136 20.61 86.39 39.28
N LYS A 137 20.27 87.68 38.97
CA LYS A 137 18.94 88.18 39.28
C LYS A 137 17.83 87.43 38.56
N ILE A 138 17.97 87.20 37.25
CA ILE A 138 17.00 86.42 36.43
C ILE A 138 16.83 85.04 37.02
N VAL A 139 17.90 84.32 37.34
CA VAL A 139 17.85 82.99 37.95
C VAL A 139 17.15 83.03 39.31
N LYS A 140 17.33 84.07 40.14
CA LYS A 140 16.64 84.26 41.45
C LYS A 140 15.16 84.57 41.32
N GLU A 141 14.68 85.03 40.16
CA GLU A 141 13.24 85.25 39.93
C GLU A 141 12.48 83.93 39.76
N ASP A 142 13.17 82.76 39.78
CA ASP A 142 12.65 81.43 39.72
C ASP A 142 11.83 81.07 38.42
N ARG A 143 11.73 82.02 37.45
CA ARG A 143 10.96 81.78 36.20
C ARG A 143 11.51 80.59 35.40
N GLY A 144 12.82 80.47 35.31
CA GLY A 144 13.46 79.35 34.64
C GLY A 144 13.17 78.02 35.30
N LYS A 145 12.94 77.97 36.61
CA LYS A 145 12.48 76.81 37.35
C LYS A 145 11.02 76.52 37.03
N GLU A 146 10.15 77.51 36.97
CA GLU A 146 8.74 77.32 36.59
C GLU A 146 8.62 76.74 35.20
N TYR A 147 9.32 77.24 34.18
CA TYR A 147 9.32 76.71 32.83
C TYR A 147 9.80 75.24 32.78
N MET A 148 10.80 74.86 33.57
CA MET A 148 11.29 73.48 33.62
C MET A 148 10.31 72.57 34.38
N ASP A 149 9.63 73.03 35.41
CA ASP A 149 8.62 72.27 36.14
C ASP A 149 7.36 72.08 35.28
N ASP A 150 6.93 73.10 34.52
CA ASP A 150 5.84 73.02 33.55
C ASP A 150 6.19 71.99 32.45
N LEU A 151 7.37 72.11 31.86
CA LEU A 151 7.86 71.17 30.85
C LEU A 151 7.87 69.73 31.40
N ARG A 152 8.35 69.52 32.62
CA ARG A 152 8.37 68.17 33.26
C ARG A 152 6.96 67.68 33.51
N SER A 153 6.05 68.51 33.94
CA SER A 153 4.64 68.17 34.15
C SER A 153 3.97 67.73 32.85
N ASP A 154 4.17 68.50 31.79
CA ASP A 154 3.53 68.20 30.48
C ASP A 154 4.14 66.94 29.81
N LEU A 155 5.45 66.75 29.87
CA LEU A 155 6.09 65.52 29.44
C LEU A 155 5.65 64.33 30.26
N THR A 156 5.41 64.49 31.57
CA THR A 156 4.89 63.42 32.43
C THR A 156 3.47 63.02 32.02
N LYS A 157 2.59 64.05 31.78
CA LYS A 157 1.23 63.76 31.27
C LYS A 157 1.25 63.02 29.91
N PHE A 158 2.08 63.54 28.99
CA PHE A 158 2.28 62.97 27.67
C PHE A 158 2.74 61.51 27.76
N THR A 159 3.79 61.25 28.57
CA THR A 159 4.32 59.87 28.76
C THR A 159 3.31 58.93 29.43
N ASN A 160 2.51 59.43 30.39
CA ASN A 160 1.47 58.59 31.01
C ASN A 160 0.38 58.16 30.05
N ILE A 161 -0.03 59.00 29.09
CA ILE A 161 -0.97 58.61 28.00
C ILE A 161 -0.35 57.52 27.14
N GLU A 162 0.93 57.69 26.75
CA GLU A 162 1.62 56.66 25.96
C GLU A 162 1.81 55.34 26.72
N LEU A 163 2.05 55.36 28.03
CA LEU A 163 2.11 54.16 28.85
C LEU A 163 0.77 53.42 28.88
N LEU A 164 -0.36 54.12 28.96
CA LEU A 164 -1.68 53.50 28.86
C LEU A 164 -1.94 52.90 27.49
N LEU A 165 -1.51 53.59 26.42
CA LEU A 165 -1.56 53.05 25.06
C LEU A 165 -0.67 51.81 24.90
N LEU A 166 0.53 51.82 25.49
CA LEU A 166 1.45 50.69 25.46
C LEU A 166 0.83 49.43 26.10
N GLU A 167 0.21 49.58 27.26
CA GLU A 167 -0.46 48.47 27.95
C GLU A 167 -1.60 47.89 27.08
N LYS A 168 -2.41 48.73 26.46
CA LYS A 168 -3.46 48.31 25.54
C LYS A 168 -2.89 47.57 24.32
N ARG A 169 -1.87 48.16 23.66
CA ARG A 169 -1.22 47.59 22.47
C ARG A 169 -0.53 46.26 22.77
N LYS A 170 0.11 46.13 23.96
CA LYS A 170 0.66 44.85 24.44
C LYS A 170 -0.42 43.80 24.65
N GLY A 171 -1.58 44.21 25.20
CA GLY A 171 -2.74 43.32 25.34
C GLY A 171 -3.23 42.78 24.01
N ASP A 172 -3.45 43.69 23.03
CA ASP A 172 -3.88 43.33 21.67
C ASP A 172 -2.88 42.40 20.98
N PHE A 173 -1.58 42.66 21.10
CA PHE A 173 -0.52 41.79 20.56
C PHE A 173 -0.53 40.40 21.21
N LYS A 174 -0.65 40.33 22.54
CA LYS A 174 -0.69 39.08 23.30
C LYS A 174 -1.91 38.24 22.91
N GLU A 175 -3.06 38.88 22.72
CA GLU A 175 -4.28 38.21 22.26
C GLU A 175 -4.12 37.65 20.87
N SER A 176 -3.63 38.45 19.91
CA SER A 176 -3.35 38.01 18.53
C SER A 176 -2.39 36.80 18.51
N ARG A 177 -1.31 36.84 19.29
CA ARG A 177 -0.37 35.74 19.41
C ARG A 177 -0.99 34.49 20.02
N SER A 178 -1.87 34.63 21.02
CA SER A 178 -2.62 33.50 21.62
C SER A 178 -3.55 32.83 20.62
N GLN A 179 -4.24 33.63 19.79
CA GLN A 179 -5.10 33.13 18.72
C GLN A 179 -4.28 32.34 17.68
N LEU A 180 -3.12 32.87 17.27
CA LEU A 180 -2.21 32.17 16.34
C LEU A 180 -1.75 30.82 16.91
N VAL A 181 -1.28 30.80 18.17
CA VAL A 181 -0.83 29.56 18.84
C VAL A 181 -1.98 28.55 18.94
N THR A 182 -3.19 29.01 19.25
CA THR A 182 -4.36 28.16 19.34
C THR A 182 -4.73 27.55 17.98
N LEU A 183 -4.68 28.37 16.92
CA LEU A 183 -4.90 27.89 15.55
C LEU A 183 -3.87 26.80 15.17
N ILE A 184 -2.58 27.03 15.46
CA ILE A 184 -1.51 26.05 15.17
C ILE A 184 -1.75 24.74 15.94
N LYS A 185 -2.16 24.79 17.20
CA LYS A 185 -2.48 23.59 18.00
C LYS A 185 -3.64 22.79 17.37
N ILE A 186 -4.71 23.48 16.99
CA ILE A 186 -5.86 22.86 16.32
C ILE A 186 -5.41 22.20 15.00
N GLN A 187 -4.56 22.87 14.24
CA GLN A 187 -4.02 22.41 12.98
C GLN A 187 -3.19 21.13 13.14
N ILE A 188 -2.34 21.06 14.18
CA ILE A 188 -1.54 19.87 14.48
C ILE A 188 -2.44 18.68 14.83
N VAL A 189 -3.42 18.89 15.72
CA VAL A 189 -4.38 17.83 16.09
C VAL A 189 -5.13 17.33 14.86
N PHE A 190 -5.60 18.24 14.02
CA PHE A 190 -6.30 17.90 12.78
C PHE A 190 -5.41 17.07 11.84
N LEU A 191 -4.13 17.45 11.64
CA LEU A 191 -3.19 16.70 10.80
C LEU A 191 -2.93 15.30 11.34
N VAL A 192 -2.82 15.13 12.66
CA VAL A 192 -2.67 13.80 13.28
C VAL A 192 -3.91 12.93 13.03
N CYS A 193 -5.11 13.49 13.26
CA CYS A 193 -6.36 12.77 12.97
C CYS A 193 -6.47 12.37 11.50
N LEU A 194 -6.07 13.25 10.61
CA LEU A 194 -6.06 13.02 9.17
C LEU A 194 -5.07 11.93 8.78
N ALA A 195 -3.86 11.91 9.36
CA ALA A 195 -2.88 10.85 9.13
C ALA A 195 -3.42 9.49 9.56
N ILE A 196 -4.05 9.40 10.73
CA ILE A 196 -4.70 8.16 11.22
C ILE A 196 -5.80 7.72 10.26
N ALA A 197 -6.66 8.65 9.83
CA ALA A 197 -7.73 8.36 8.88
C ALA A 197 -7.17 7.85 7.53
N THR A 198 -6.06 8.43 7.06
CA THR A 198 -5.38 7.99 5.83
C THR A 198 -4.84 6.57 5.95
N ILE A 199 -4.15 6.26 7.07
CA ILE A 199 -3.62 4.91 7.32
C ILE A 199 -4.76 3.89 7.36
N PHE A 200 -5.85 4.19 8.05
CA PHE A 200 -7.02 3.32 8.13
C PHE A 200 -7.69 3.12 6.75
N PHE A 201 -7.83 4.20 5.99
CA PHE A 201 -8.35 4.14 4.63
C PHE A 201 -7.49 3.27 3.70
N MET A 202 -6.16 3.46 3.74
CA MET A 202 -5.21 2.66 2.93
C MET A 202 -5.24 1.18 3.35
N LYS A 203 -5.24 0.91 4.67
CA LYS A 203 -5.31 -0.46 5.17
C LYS A 203 -6.51 -1.18 4.56
N ARG A 204 -7.71 -0.62 4.75
CA ARG A 204 -8.97 -1.26 4.34
C ARG A 204 -9.16 -1.38 2.82
N ASN A 205 -8.78 -0.34 2.05
CA ASN A 205 -9.10 -0.29 0.61
C ASN A 205 -7.96 -0.75 -0.29
N LEU A 206 -6.73 -0.87 0.23
CA LEU A 206 -5.55 -1.26 -0.56
C LEU A 206 -4.84 -2.47 0.03
N PHE A 207 -4.40 -2.40 1.29
CA PHE A 207 -3.54 -3.43 1.88
C PHE A 207 -4.28 -4.73 2.19
N ASP A 208 -5.48 -4.69 2.78
CA ASP A 208 -6.22 -5.90 3.11
C ASP A 208 -6.59 -6.71 1.84
N PRO A 209 -7.11 -6.12 0.75
CA PRO A 209 -7.32 -6.85 -0.51
C PRO A 209 -6.04 -7.34 -1.16
N LEU A 210 -4.93 -6.60 -1.07
CA LEU A 210 -3.64 -7.03 -1.61
C LEU A 210 -3.08 -8.23 -0.84
N ASN A 211 -3.17 -8.23 0.49
CA ASN A 211 -2.78 -9.35 1.33
C ASN A 211 -3.62 -10.60 1.04
N LEU A 212 -4.92 -10.43 0.77
CA LEU A 212 -5.78 -11.52 0.34
C LEU A 212 -5.31 -12.13 -0.98
N LEU A 213 -4.94 -11.30 -1.97
CA LEU A 213 -4.36 -11.77 -3.23
C LEU A 213 -3.07 -12.56 -3.01
N LEU A 214 -2.16 -12.05 -2.18
CA LEU A 214 -0.88 -12.70 -1.89
C LEU A 214 -1.10 -14.06 -1.22
N SER A 215 -1.91 -14.12 -0.17
CA SER A 215 -2.22 -15.38 0.51
C SER A 215 -2.95 -16.39 -0.38
N SER A 216 -3.82 -15.90 -1.27
CA SER A 216 -4.50 -16.74 -2.26
C SER A 216 -3.53 -17.33 -3.30
N THR A 217 -2.50 -16.55 -3.69
CA THR A 217 -1.45 -17.03 -4.60
C THR A 217 -0.60 -18.14 -3.96
N GLU A 218 -0.29 -18.03 -2.67
CA GLU A 218 0.43 -19.07 -1.92
C GLU A 218 -0.39 -20.37 -1.82
N LYS A 219 -1.67 -20.28 -1.50
CA LYS A 219 -2.59 -21.43 -1.48
C LYS A 219 -2.70 -22.09 -2.84
N MET A 220 -2.82 -21.32 -3.91
CA MET A 220 -2.81 -21.81 -5.28
C MET A 220 -1.53 -22.59 -5.60
N ARG A 221 -0.36 -22.10 -5.18
CA ARG A 221 0.91 -22.79 -5.35
C ARG A 221 0.96 -24.12 -4.59
N ALA A 222 0.26 -24.22 -3.48
CA ALA A 222 0.11 -25.46 -2.70
C ALA A 222 -0.93 -26.42 -3.30
N GLY A 223 -1.63 -26.06 -4.38
CA GLY A 223 -2.68 -26.88 -5.01
C GLY A 223 -4.03 -26.83 -4.28
N GLU A 224 -4.22 -25.89 -3.35
CA GLU A 224 -5.47 -25.76 -2.60
C GLU A 224 -6.53 -24.99 -3.41
N LYS A 225 -7.78 -25.46 -3.33
CA LYS A 225 -8.92 -24.77 -3.94
C LYS A 225 -9.27 -23.52 -3.12
N LEU A 226 -9.40 -22.38 -3.81
CA LEU A 226 -9.75 -21.11 -3.19
C LEU A 226 -11.28 -20.98 -3.04
N ASP A 227 -11.74 -20.55 -1.87
CA ASP A 227 -13.14 -20.22 -1.64
C ASP A 227 -13.40 -18.72 -1.91
N ILE A 228 -14.40 -18.45 -2.74
CA ILE A 228 -14.72 -17.10 -3.27
C ILE A 228 -15.69 -16.35 -2.35
N SER A 229 -16.17 -16.98 -1.27
CA SER A 229 -17.33 -16.50 -0.49
C SER A 229 -17.16 -15.11 0.16
N ASP A 230 -15.94 -14.58 0.30
CA ASP A 230 -15.67 -13.35 1.07
C ASP A 230 -15.37 -12.09 0.23
N VAL A 231 -15.44 -12.14 -1.10
CA VAL A 231 -15.04 -11.02 -1.96
C VAL A 231 -16.26 -10.26 -2.49
N VAL A 232 -16.79 -9.32 -1.74
CA VAL A 232 -18.03 -8.59 -2.10
C VAL A 232 -17.81 -7.09 -2.31
N GLU A 233 -16.62 -6.58 -2.55
CA GLU A 233 -16.48 -5.15 -2.85
C GLU A 233 -16.68 -4.84 -4.34
N LYS A 234 -17.69 -4.00 -4.66
CA LYS A 234 -17.97 -3.50 -6.02
C LYS A 234 -17.05 -2.32 -6.38
N ASN A 235 -15.74 -2.51 -6.27
CA ASN A 235 -14.74 -1.52 -6.64
C ASN A 235 -13.67 -2.16 -7.55
N GLU A 236 -12.69 -1.36 -8.01
CA GLU A 236 -11.63 -1.83 -8.93
C GLU A 236 -10.82 -2.98 -8.32
N MET A 237 -10.61 -2.98 -7.00
CA MET A 237 -9.89 -4.03 -6.30
C MET A 237 -10.72 -5.31 -6.24
N GLY A 238 -12.03 -5.21 -6.00
CA GLY A 238 -12.95 -6.33 -6.07
C GLY A 238 -13.03 -6.93 -7.48
N HIS A 239 -13.03 -6.10 -8.53
CA HIS A 239 -12.94 -6.58 -9.92
C HIS A 239 -11.63 -7.32 -10.20
N LEU A 240 -10.50 -6.82 -9.69
CA LEU A 240 -9.20 -7.49 -9.84
C LEU A 240 -9.19 -8.84 -9.14
N LEU A 241 -9.69 -8.90 -7.91
CA LEU A 241 -9.83 -10.14 -7.14
C LEU A 241 -10.70 -11.16 -7.88
N MET A 242 -11.87 -10.75 -8.36
CA MET A 242 -12.76 -11.63 -9.13
C MET A 242 -12.12 -12.15 -10.42
N ALA A 243 -11.39 -11.30 -11.14
CA ALA A 243 -10.66 -11.72 -12.34
C ALA A 243 -9.58 -12.76 -12.01
N PHE A 244 -8.84 -12.54 -10.91
CA PHE A 244 -7.84 -13.49 -10.41
C PHE A 244 -8.46 -14.85 -10.05
N PHE A 245 -9.57 -14.86 -9.29
CA PHE A 245 -10.24 -16.10 -8.91
C PHE A 245 -10.77 -16.87 -10.12
N LYS A 246 -11.39 -16.18 -11.09
CA LYS A 246 -11.84 -16.84 -12.35
C LYS A 246 -10.69 -17.44 -13.13
N MET A 247 -9.55 -16.75 -13.19
CA MET A 247 -8.35 -17.28 -13.84
C MET A 247 -7.85 -18.54 -13.12
N ASN A 248 -7.82 -18.52 -11.79
CA ASN A 248 -7.41 -19.67 -10.98
C ASN A 248 -8.31 -20.89 -11.20
N GLU A 249 -9.64 -20.70 -11.19
CA GLU A 249 -10.61 -21.75 -11.44
C GLU A 249 -10.40 -22.37 -12.83
N ALA A 250 -10.21 -21.55 -13.86
CA ALA A 250 -9.94 -22.03 -15.22
C ALA A 250 -8.60 -22.81 -15.34
N VAL A 251 -7.57 -22.39 -14.58
CA VAL A 251 -6.29 -23.12 -14.53
C VAL A 251 -6.46 -24.46 -13.85
N HIS A 252 -7.18 -24.51 -12.72
CA HIS A 252 -7.42 -25.76 -11.99
C HIS A 252 -8.19 -26.77 -12.85
N GLU A 253 -9.29 -26.36 -13.49
CA GLU A 253 -10.07 -27.18 -14.41
C GLU A 253 -9.23 -27.74 -15.57
N LYS A 254 -8.42 -26.87 -16.19
CA LYS A 254 -7.52 -27.32 -17.28
C LYS A 254 -6.48 -28.33 -16.79
N THR A 255 -5.96 -28.14 -15.58
CA THR A 255 -4.96 -29.04 -15.02
C THR A 255 -5.55 -30.42 -14.73
N GLU A 256 -6.78 -30.48 -14.18
CA GLU A 256 -7.51 -31.74 -13.98
C GLU A 256 -7.77 -32.48 -15.32
N VAL A 257 -8.23 -31.75 -16.33
CA VAL A 257 -8.46 -32.31 -17.67
C VAL A 257 -7.15 -32.84 -18.28
N LEU A 258 -6.06 -32.11 -18.16
CA LEU A 258 -4.74 -32.53 -18.66
C LEU A 258 -4.23 -33.78 -17.93
N ALA A 259 -4.39 -33.85 -16.61
CA ALA A 259 -4.03 -34.99 -15.79
C ALA A 259 -4.86 -36.23 -16.19
N TYR A 260 -6.15 -36.06 -16.41
CA TYR A 260 -7.01 -37.13 -16.89
C TYR A 260 -6.56 -37.64 -18.27
N LYS A 261 -6.34 -36.78 -19.25
CA LYS A 261 -5.84 -37.11 -20.59
C LYS A 261 -4.45 -37.78 -20.58
N ALA A 262 -3.58 -37.38 -19.65
CA ALA A 262 -2.26 -38.00 -19.52
C ALA A 262 -2.33 -39.48 -19.09
N HIS A 263 -3.40 -39.90 -18.41
CA HIS A 263 -3.54 -41.21 -17.80
C HIS A 263 -4.60 -42.11 -18.46
N HIS A 264 -5.47 -41.54 -19.31
CA HIS A 264 -6.56 -42.27 -19.93
C HIS A 264 -6.50 -42.17 -21.45
N ASP A 265 -7.03 -43.17 -22.12
CA ASP A 265 -7.24 -43.22 -23.58
C ASP A 265 -8.48 -42.36 -23.92
N GLU A 266 -8.35 -41.37 -24.79
CA GLU A 266 -9.44 -40.45 -25.11
C GLU A 266 -10.64 -41.11 -25.80
N LEU A 267 -10.43 -42.23 -26.53
CA LEU A 267 -11.50 -42.92 -27.24
C LEU A 267 -12.34 -43.81 -26.33
N THR A 268 -11.66 -44.61 -25.49
CA THR A 268 -12.32 -45.66 -24.71
C THR A 268 -12.55 -45.30 -23.25
N GLY A 269 -11.87 -44.24 -22.75
CA GLY A 269 -11.89 -43.86 -21.34
C GLY A 269 -11.12 -44.82 -20.41
N LEU A 270 -10.54 -45.86 -20.92
CA LEU A 270 -9.67 -46.78 -20.17
C LEU A 270 -8.37 -46.07 -19.75
N LYS A 271 -7.69 -46.61 -18.73
CA LYS A 271 -6.30 -46.22 -18.45
C LYS A 271 -5.44 -46.49 -19.69
N ASN A 272 -4.56 -45.57 -20.01
CA ASN A 272 -3.69 -45.70 -21.17
C ASN A 272 -2.39 -46.47 -20.85
N ARG A 273 -1.54 -46.69 -21.86
CA ARG A 273 -0.26 -47.39 -21.76
C ARG A 273 0.66 -46.83 -20.67
N SER A 274 0.64 -45.49 -20.41
CA SER A 274 1.52 -44.85 -19.42
C SER A 274 1.25 -45.34 -18.00
N MET A 275 0.02 -45.77 -17.70
CA MET A 275 -0.40 -46.23 -16.38
C MET A 275 -0.07 -47.71 -16.10
N VAL A 276 0.22 -48.48 -17.14
CA VAL A 276 0.45 -49.95 -17.02
C VAL A 276 1.61 -50.25 -16.06
N SER A 277 2.77 -49.63 -16.28
CA SER A 277 3.98 -49.92 -15.46
C SER A 277 3.74 -49.63 -13.98
N THR A 278 3.11 -48.48 -13.67
CA THR A 278 2.82 -48.08 -12.29
C THR A 278 1.82 -49.06 -11.61
N GLU A 279 0.75 -49.37 -12.29
CA GLU A 279 -0.28 -50.25 -11.76
C GLU A 279 0.21 -51.71 -11.63
N LEU A 280 1.02 -52.18 -12.58
CA LEU A 280 1.58 -53.52 -12.54
C LEU A 280 2.60 -53.62 -11.38
N GLN A 281 3.49 -52.67 -11.20
CA GLN A 281 4.40 -52.66 -10.05
C GLN A 281 3.66 -52.66 -8.71
N TYR A 282 2.58 -51.89 -8.62
CA TYR A 282 1.73 -51.88 -7.42
C TYR A 282 1.09 -53.26 -7.19
N ALA A 283 0.53 -53.86 -8.24
CA ALA A 283 -0.10 -55.20 -8.17
C ALA A 283 0.88 -56.27 -7.76
N LEU A 284 2.11 -56.27 -8.32
CA LEU A 284 3.15 -57.24 -7.98
C LEU A 284 3.61 -57.10 -6.51
N HIS A 285 3.84 -55.88 -6.06
CA HIS A 285 4.21 -55.64 -4.67
C HIS A 285 3.11 -56.06 -3.68
N HIS A 286 1.85 -55.79 -4.05
CA HIS A 286 0.71 -56.29 -3.26
C HIS A 286 0.63 -57.79 -3.22
N GLY A 287 0.77 -58.45 -4.40
CA GLY A 287 0.77 -59.92 -4.52
C GLY A 287 1.87 -60.60 -3.72
N GLU A 288 3.10 -60.00 -3.70
CA GLU A 288 4.19 -60.47 -2.89
C GLU A 288 3.85 -60.44 -1.38
N LYS A 289 3.28 -59.33 -0.92
CA LYS A 289 2.90 -59.15 0.51
C LYS A 289 1.75 -60.05 0.97
N THR A 290 0.82 -60.36 0.08
CA THR A 290 -0.40 -61.12 0.36
C THR A 290 -0.30 -62.57 -0.05
N GLU A 291 0.86 -62.99 -0.58
CA GLU A 291 1.09 -64.34 -1.14
C GLU A 291 0.06 -64.73 -2.18
N THR A 292 -0.41 -63.75 -3.00
CA THR A 292 -1.38 -63.96 -4.08
C THR A 292 -0.73 -63.78 -5.44
N LYS A 293 -1.35 -64.43 -6.45
CA LYS A 293 -0.86 -64.33 -7.84
C LYS A 293 -1.46 -63.09 -8.52
N VAL A 294 -0.68 -62.54 -9.48
CA VAL A 294 -1.11 -61.49 -10.40
C VAL A 294 -1.04 -62.06 -11.83
N ALA A 295 -2.09 -61.89 -12.61
CA ALA A 295 -2.09 -62.31 -13.98
C ALA A 295 -2.25 -61.11 -14.94
N VAL A 296 -1.42 -61.10 -15.96
CA VAL A 296 -1.50 -60.15 -17.07
C VAL A 296 -2.15 -60.83 -18.25
N TYR A 297 -3.25 -60.22 -18.75
CA TYR A 297 -3.93 -60.66 -19.97
C TYR A 297 -3.66 -59.64 -21.06
N PHE A 298 -2.89 -60.01 -22.08
CA PHE A 298 -2.66 -59.19 -23.26
C PHE A 298 -3.68 -59.60 -24.35
N ILE A 299 -4.41 -58.61 -24.87
CA ILE A 299 -5.58 -58.81 -25.70
C ILE A 299 -5.43 -58.06 -27.02
N ASP A 300 -5.66 -58.69 -28.13
CA ASP A 300 -5.63 -58.12 -29.48
C ASP A 300 -6.91 -58.50 -30.23
N LEU A 301 -7.55 -57.56 -30.94
CA LEU A 301 -8.76 -57.80 -31.69
C LEU A 301 -8.45 -58.34 -33.10
N ASN A 302 -8.85 -59.58 -33.34
CA ASN A 302 -8.61 -60.22 -34.63
C ASN A 302 -9.32 -59.49 -35.77
N LYS A 303 -8.59 -59.29 -36.88
CA LYS A 303 -9.11 -58.67 -38.11
C LYS A 303 -9.65 -57.20 -37.88
N PHE A 304 -9.26 -56.49 -36.84
CA PHE A 304 -9.72 -55.11 -36.57
C PHE A 304 -9.43 -54.17 -37.75
N LYS A 305 -8.25 -54.30 -38.37
CA LYS A 305 -7.90 -53.56 -39.56
C LYS A 305 -8.90 -53.77 -40.69
N GLN A 306 -9.36 -55.09 -40.92
CA GLN A 306 -10.35 -55.36 -41.94
C GLN A 306 -11.71 -54.70 -41.63
N ILE A 307 -12.10 -54.59 -40.38
CA ILE A 307 -13.30 -53.86 -39.96
C ILE A 307 -13.17 -52.42 -40.38
N ASN A 308 -12.05 -51.76 -40.05
CA ASN A 308 -11.79 -50.38 -40.44
C ASN A 308 -11.81 -50.16 -41.97
N ASP A 309 -11.14 -51.05 -42.69
CA ASP A 309 -11.02 -50.99 -44.16
C ASP A 309 -12.37 -51.18 -44.85
N THR A 310 -13.28 -51.95 -44.24
CA THR A 310 -14.57 -52.33 -44.86
C THR A 310 -15.73 -51.47 -44.43
N LEU A 311 -15.79 -51.10 -43.17
CA LEU A 311 -16.91 -50.36 -42.53
C LEU A 311 -16.56 -48.95 -42.12
N GLY A 312 -15.30 -48.56 -42.24
CA GLY A 312 -14.80 -47.21 -41.87
C GLY A 312 -14.36 -47.10 -40.44
N HIS A 313 -13.51 -46.07 -40.17
CA HIS A 313 -12.91 -45.84 -38.86
C HIS A 313 -13.92 -45.53 -37.75
N GLN A 314 -15.07 -44.91 -38.08
CA GLN A 314 -16.12 -44.68 -37.10
C GLN A 314 -16.69 -45.93 -36.48
N VAL A 315 -16.96 -46.96 -37.32
CA VAL A 315 -17.39 -48.27 -36.84
C VAL A 315 -16.31 -48.95 -36.03
N GLY A 316 -15.04 -48.84 -36.46
CA GLY A 316 -13.90 -49.32 -35.70
C GLY A 316 -13.77 -48.67 -34.31
N ASP A 317 -13.95 -47.36 -34.22
CA ASP A 317 -13.93 -46.65 -32.94
C ASP A 317 -15.04 -47.12 -31.98
N GLU A 318 -16.25 -47.41 -32.51
CA GLU A 318 -17.34 -47.98 -31.70
C GLU A 318 -17.06 -49.42 -31.28
N VAL A 319 -16.39 -50.21 -32.14
CA VAL A 319 -15.89 -51.57 -31.77
C VAL A 319 -14.93 -51.47 -30.58
N LEU A 320 -14.00 -50.51 -30.58
CA LEU A 320 -13.06 -50.32 -29.46
C LEU A 320 -13.77 -49.90 -28.18
N LYS A 321 -14.74 -48.99 -28.27
CA LYS A 321 -15.56 -48.58 -27.11
C LYS A 321 -16.37 -49.73 -26.53
N GLU A 322 -17.01 -50.50 -27.36
CA GLU A 322 -17.79 -51.67 -26.91
C GLU A 322 -16.89 -52.74 -26.32
N THR A 323 -15.71 -52.99 -26.93
CA THR A 323 -14.67 -53.87 -26.35
C THR A 323 -14.29 -53.42 -24.96
N ALA A 324 -13.95 -52.14 -24.78
CA ALA A 324 -13.59 -51.54 -23.46
C ALA A 324 -14.68 -51.79 -22.42
N LYS A 325 -15.93 -51.58 -22.80
CA LYS A 325 -17.09 -51.79 -21.94
C LYS A 325 -17.23 -53.27 -21.53
N LEU A 326 -17.16 -54.20 -22.49
CA LEU A 326 -17.22 -55.65 -22.22
C LEU A 326 -16.10 -56.10 -21.30
N LEU A 327 -14.88 -55.59 -21.48
CA LEU A 327 -13.75 -55.88 -20.61
C LEU A 327 -13.98 -55.40 -19.18
N ILE A 328 -14.44 -54.13 -19.00
CA ILE A 328 -14.75 -53.57 -17.66
C ILE A 328 -15.85 -54.40 -16.97
N GLU A 329 -16.93 -54.75 -17.67
CA GLU A 329 -18.05 -55.53 -17.10
C GLU A 329 -17.64 -56.98 -16.73
N THR A 330 -16.57 -57.47 -17.33
CA THR A 330 -16.10 -58.86 -17.11
C THR A 330 -15.20 -58.99 -15.88
N VAL A 331 -14.36 -57.97 -15.62
CA VAL A 331 -13.38 -58.00 -14.53
C VAL A 331 -13.97 -57.48 -13.21
N ARG A 332 -13.22 -57.59 -12.14
CA ARG A 332 -13.59 -57.05 -10.82
C ARG A 332 -13.14 -55.61 -10.72
N SER A 333 -13.75 -54.84 -9.84
CA SER A 333 -13.41 -53.43 -9.63
C SER A 333 -11.95 -53.17 -9.25
N LYS A 334 -11.26 -54.16 -8.68
CA LYS A 334 -9.84 -54.09 -8.31
C LYS A 334 -8.89 -54.44 -9.46
N ASP A 335 -9.38 -55.04 -10.53
CA ASP A 335 -8.58 -55.41 -11.70
C ASP A 335 -8.41 -54.18 -12.59
N GLY A 336 -7.22 -53.96 -13.13
CA GLY A 336 -6.92 -52.86 -14.05
C GLY A 336 -7.23 -53.22 -15.49
N VAL A 337 -7.93 -52.36 -16.22
CA VAL A 337 -8.16 -52.49 -17.67
C VAL A 337 -7.52 -51.33 -18.39
N PHE A 338 -6.74 -51.60 -19.41
CA PHE A 338 -5.93 -50.62 -20.13
C PHE A 338 -6.10 -50.76 -21.63
N ARG A 339 -5.98 -49.65 -22.37
CA ARG A 339 -5.76 -49.70 -23.82
C ARG A 339 -4.34 -49.25 -24.11
N LEU A 340 -3.57 -50.12 -24.83
CA LEU A 340 -2.17 -49.83 -25.13
C LEU A 340 -1.99 -48.97 -26.38
N GLY A 341 -2.95 -49.08 -27.31
CA GLY A 341 -3.03 -48.40 -28.59
C GLY A 341 -3.61 -49.29 -29.68
N GLY A 342 -4.15 -48.68 -30.73
CA GLY A 342 -4.79 -49.48 -31.80
C GLY A 342 -5.90 -50.37 -31.26
N ASP A 343 -5.77 -51.68 -31.52
CA ASP A 343 -6.66 -52.78 -31.12
C ASP A 343 -6.15 -53.60 -29.93
N GLU A 344 -5.11 -53.10 -29.23
CA GLU A 344 -4.46 -53.79 -28.12
C GLU A 344 -5.00 -53.32 -26.77
N PHE A 345 -5.44 -54.27 -25.93
CA PHE A 345 -5.91 -54.06 -24.56
C PHE A 345 -5.09 -54.89 -23.59
N LEU A 346 -5.08 -54.46 -22.32
CA LEU A 346 -4.43 -55.19 -21.25
C LEU A 346 -5.32 -55.26 -20.02
N ILE A 347 -5.28 -56.39 -19.33
CA ILE A 347 -5.90 -56.56 -18.02
C ILE A 347 -4.82 -56.98 -17.01
N ILE A 348 -4.79 -56.32 -15.85
CA ILE A 348 -4.00 -56.73 -14.68
C ILE A 348 -4.98 -57.26 -13.64
N ALA A 349 -5.06 -58.59 -13.52
CA ALA A 349 -5.92 -59.25 -12.52
C ALA A 349 -5.13 -59.54 -11.25
N GLN A 350 -5.66 -59.06 -10.11
CA GLN A 350 -5.00 -59.11 -8.80
C GLN A 350 -5.67 -60.11 -7.84
N ASP A 351 -4.97 -60.41 -6.74
CA ASP A 351 -5.45 -61.30 -5.66
C ASP A 351 -5.99 -62.66 -6.16
N ILE A 352 -5.23 -63.33 -6.99
CA ILE A 352 -5.59 -64.63 -7.48
C ILE A 352 -5.06 -65.69 -6.51
N SER A 353 -5.95 -66.24 -5.70
CA SER A 353 -5.60 -67.25 -4.67
C SER A 353 -5.56 -68.67 -5.20
N GLN A 354 -6.19 -68.91 -6.32
CA GLN A 354 -6.24 -70.29 -6.93
C GLN A 354 -5.85 -70.24 -8.41
N PRO A 355 -5.01 -71.18 -8.91
CA PRO A 355 -4.62 -71.29 -10.33
C PRO A 355 -5.81 -71.36 -11.30
N SER A 356 -6.91 -71.98 -10.84
CA SER A 356 -8.16 -72.06 -11.64
C SER A 356 -8.80 -70.66 -11.86
N GLY A 357 -8.44 -69.67 -11.09
CA GLY A 357 -8.93 -68.31 -11.24
C GLY A 357 -8.48 -67.65 -12.54
N VAL A 358 -7.24 -67.89 -12.95
CA VAL A 358 -6.67 -67.41 -14.21
C VAL A 358 -7.46 -67.96 -15.42
N LYS A 359 -7.64 -69.23 -15.46
CA LYS A 359 -8.42 -69.91 -16.55
C LYS A 359 -9.88 -69.51 -16.57
N ARG A 360 -10.49 -69.35 -15.38
CA ARG A 360 -11.88 -68.88 -15.25
C ARG A 360 -12.08 -67.49 -15.82
N LEU A 361 -11.16 -66.56 -15.57
CA LEU A 361 -11.25 -65.19 -16.11
C LEU A 361 -11.02 -65.24 -17.63
N GLY A 362 -10.01 -65.98 -18.12
CA GLY A 362 -9.77 -66.15 -19.56
C GLY A 362 -11.00 -66.67 -20.31
N ASN A 363 -11.65 -67.72 -19.77
CA ASN A 363 -12.89 -68.25 -20.35
C ASN A 363 -14.03 -67.22 -20.28
N LYS A 364 -14.19 -66.51 -19.13
CA LYS A 364 -15.24 -65.47 -18.96
C LYS A 364 -15.05 -64.38 -19.98
N LEU A 365 -13.82 -63.93 -20.22
CA LEU A 365 -13.50 -62.92 -21.23
C LEU A 365 -13.92 -63.40 -22.63
N LEU A 366 -13.52 -64.61 -23.05
CA LEU A 366 -13.90 -65.14 -24.37
C LEU A 366 -15.42 -65.31 -24.51
N ASP A 367 -16.11 -65.76 -23.46
CA ASP A 367 -17.55 -65.93 -23.45
C ASP A 367 -18.34 -64.68 -23.76
N GLN A 368 -17.84 -63.47 -23.33
CA GLN A 368 -18.45 -62.17 -23.62
C GLN A 368 -18.42 -61.87 -25.15
N PHE A 369 -17.43 -62.36 -25.86
CA PHE A 369 -17.27 -62.05 -27.28
C PHE A 369 -17.87 -63.14 -28.22
N LYS A 370 -18.54 -64.17 -27.70
CA LYS A 370 -19.18 -65.22 -28.48
C LYS A 370 -20.44 -64.77 -29.22
N PHE A 371 -21.09 -63.71 -28.72
CA PHE A 371 -22.37 -63.33 -29.31
C PHE A 371 -22.18 -62.13 -30.25
N PRO A 372 -22.97 -62.05 -31.32
CA PRO A 372 -22.93 -60.87 -32.19
C PRO A 372 -23.33 -59.60 -31.46
N THR A 373 -22.50 -58.61 -31.61
CA THR A 373 -22.76 -57.25 -31.07
C THR A 373 -23.26 -56.33 -32.19
N LYS A 374 -24.30 -55.49 -31.90
CA LYS A 374 -24.83 -54.51 -32.86
C LYS A 374 -24.07 -53.20 -32.67
N ILE A 375 -23.32 -52.80 -33.69
CA ILE A 375 -22.53 -51.54 -33.69
C ILE A 375 -22.91 -50.77 -34.97
N GLU A 376 -23.40 -49.54 -34.84
CA GLU A 376 -23.79 -48.67 -35.95
C GLU A 376 -24.66 -49.35 -37.00
N GLY A 377 -25.62 -50.21 -36.57
CA GLY A 377 -26.54 -50.97 -37.47
C GLY A 377 -25.96 -52.23 -38.05
N HIS A 378 -24.67 -52.55 -37.88
CA HIS A 378 -24.00 -53.77 -38.31
C HIS A 378 -23.98 -54.79 -37.19
N SER A 379 -24.28 -56.02 -37.48
CA SER A 379 -24.18 -57.17 -36.56
C SER A 379 -22.88 -57.89 -36.83
N MET A 380 -21.96 -57.93 -35.90
CA MET A 380 -20.62 -58.52 -36.03
C MET A 380 -20.20 -59.28 -34.78
N ILE A 381 -19.31 -60.25 -34.94
CA ILE A 381 -18.68 -60.90 -33.81
C ILE A 381 -17.28 -60.37 -33.67
N ILE A 382 -17.02 -59.72 -32.48
CA ILE A 382 -15.69 -59.31 -32.10
C ILE A 382 -14.94 -60.52 -31.57
N SER A 383 -13.78 -60.81 -32.14
CA SER A 383 -12.99 -61.97 -31.75
C SER A 383 -11.62 -61.57 -31.20
N PRO A 384 -11.39 -61.65 -29.90
CA PRO A 384 -10.09 -61.34 -29.30
C PRO A 384 -9.17 -62.58 -29.32
N SER A 385 -7.87 -62.34 -29.45
CA SER A 385 -6.80 -63.29 -29.07
C SER A 385 -6.20 -62.85 -27.77
N ILE A 386 -6.06 -63.74 -26.79
CA ILE A 386 -5.65 -63.38 -25.42
C ILE A 386 -4.41 -64.21 -25.04
N GLY A 387 -3.36 -63.53 -24.60
CA GLY A 387 -2.20 -64.19 -23.99
C GLY A 387 -2.16 -63.87 -22.48
N ILE A 388 -1.78 -64.89 -21.71
CA ILE A 388 -1.82 -64.81 -20.26
C ILE A 388 -0.43 -65.13 -19.68
N ALA A 389 0.12 -64.28 -18.78
CA ALA A 389 1.28 -64.61 -17.99
C ALA A 389 1.00 -64.32 -16.49
N VAL A 390 1.55 -65.19 -15.64
CA VAL A 390 1.20 -65.23 -14.22
C VAL A 390 2.46 -64.98 -13.33
N TYR A 391 2.37 -64.04 -12.43
CA TYR A 391 3.33 -63.87 -11.34
C TYR A 391 2.95 -64.75 -10.15
N PRO A 392 3.88 -65.43 -9.47
CA PRO A 392 5.31 -65.50 -9.78
C PRO A 392 5.67 -66.68 -10.71
N ASP A 393 4.68 -67.45 -11.27
CA ASP A 393 4.90 -68.67 -11.94
C ASP A 393 5.70 -68.51 -13.25
N ASP A 394 5.40 -67.49 -14.04
CA ASP A 394 6.02 -67.27 -15.35
C ASP A 394 7.16 -66.20 -15.28
N ALA A 395 7.00 -65.18 -14.48
CA ALA A 395 7.99 -64.13 -14.30
C ALA A 395 7.87 -63.45 -12.93
N MET A 396 9.00 -62.86 -12.47
CA MET A 396 9.09 -62.15 -11.19
C MET A 396 9.01 -60.63 -11.33
N ASN A 397 9.01 -60.09 -12.53
CA ASN A 397 8.95 -58.66 -12.81
C ASN A 397 7.93 -58.32 -13.88
N GLY A 398 7.50 -57.03 -13.91
CA GLY A 398 6.42 -56.59 -14.79
C GLY A 398 6.77 -56.60 -16.27
N ASP A 399 8.02 -56.32 -16.64
CA ASP A 399 8.45 -56.27 -18.04
C ASP A 399 8.44 -57.66 -18.69
N ASP A 400 8.93 -58.66 -17.97
CA ASP A 400 8.89 -60.03 -18.45
C ASP A 400 7.46 -60.59 -18.48
N LEU A 401 6.61 -60.28 -17.50
CA LEU A 401 5.18 -60.64 -17.54
C LEU A 401 4.46 -60.07 -18.76
N MET A 402 4.68 -58.83 -19.06
CA MET A 402 4.12 -58.16 -20.25
C MET A 402 4.58 -58.83 -21.52
N LYS A 403 5.89 -59.08 -21.64
CA LYS A 403 6.49 -59.76 -22.79
C LYS A 403 5.97 -61.20 -22.97
N PHE A 404 5.84 -61.92 -21.88
CA PHE A 404 5.39 -63.31 -21.94
C PHE A 404 3.90 -63.39 -22.25
N ALA A 405 3.07 -62.52 -21.77
CA ALA A 405 1.68 -62.39 -22.12
C ALA A 405 1.51 -62.01 -23.61
N ASP A 406 2.34 -61.12 -24.16
CA ASP A 406 2.33 -60.78 -25.59
C ASP A 406 2.71 -61.98 -26.47
N ILE A 407 3.78 -62.72 -26.11
CA ILE A 407 4.17 -63.95 -26.81
C ILE A 407 3.02 -64.97 -26.81
N ALA A 408 2.38 -65.18 -25.69
CA ALA A 408 1.25 -66.11 -25.60
C ALA A 408 0.05 -65.67 -26.47
N MET A 409 -0.22 -64.33 -26.48
CA MET A 409 -1.26 -63.71 -27.31
C MET A 409 -0.97 -63.92 -28.80
N TYR A 410 0.26 -63.73 -29.25
CA TYR A 410 0.66 -63.94 -30.62
C TYR A 410 0.52 -65.40 -31.04
N LYS A 411 0.81 -66.39 -30.18
CA LYS A 411 0.56 -67.79 -30.41
C LYS A 411 -0.94 -68.12 -30.48
N ALA A 412 -1.76 -67.51 -29.61
CA ALA A 412 -3.22 -67.65 -29.66
C ALA A 412 -3.78 -67.17 -31.03
N LYS A 413 -3.26 -66.00 -31.51
CA LYS A 413 -3.66 -65.37 -32.77
C LYS A 413 -3.35 -66.26 -34.00
N ASN A 414 -2.23 -66.98 -34.00
CA ASN A 414 -1.77 -67.80 -35.13
C ASN A 414 -2.40 -69.18 -35.18
N GLU A 415 -2.77 -69.76 -34.04
CA GLU A 415 -3.33 -71.13 -34.00
C GLU A 415 -4.86 -71.17 -34.12
N ASN A 416 -5.54 -70.27 -33.40
CA ASN A 416 -7.02 -70.21 -33.46
C ASN A 416 -7.50 -68.80 -33.12
N THR A 417 -8.12 -68.12 -34.01
CA THR A 417 -8.77 -66.81 -33.75
C THR A 417 -9.89 -67.00 -32.74
N GLY A 418 -9.91 -66.12 -31.69
CA GLY A 418 -10.91 -66.19 -30.63
C GLY A 418 -10.58 -67.23 -29.53
N SER A 419 -9.31 -67.36 -29.17
CA SER A 419 -8.83 -68.25 -28.11
C SER A 419 -7.93 -67.47 -27.11
N TYR A 420 -7.64 -68.11 -25.96
CA TYR A 420 -6.56 -67.69 -25.12
C TYR A 420 -5.47 -68.75 -24.97
N LYS A 421 -4.26 -68.28 -24.70
CA LYS A 421 -3.14 -69.17 -24.31
C LYS A 421 -2.48 -68.65 -23.04
N GLU A 422 -2.18 -69.58 -22.14
CA GLU A 422 -1.28 -69.29 -21.00
C GLU A 422 0.14 -69.44 -21.52
N PHE A 423 1.03 -68.61 -21.06
CA PHE A 423 2.44 -68.68 -21.41
C PHE A 423 3.03 -69.98 -20.97
N ASP A 424 3.85 -70.54 -21.82
CA ASP A 424 4.68 -71.71 -21.52
C ASP A 424 6.09 -71.43 -22.04
N ILE A 425 7.12 -71.85 -21.32
CA ILE A 425 8.52 -71.59 -21.65
C ILE A 425 8.92 -72.15 -23.03
N SER A 426 8.21 -73.18 -23.51
CA SER A 426 8.41 -73.72 -24.88
C SER A 426 8.06 -72.69 -25.97
N MET A 427 7.25 -71.66 -25.67
CA MET A 427 6.89 -70.57 -26.59
C MET A 427 8.06 -69.62 -26.87
N LEU A 428 9.11 -69.62 -26.03
CA LEU A 428 10.32 -68.84 -26.26
C LEU A 428 11.26 -69.44 -27.30
N LYS A 429 11.08 -70.73 -27.64
CA LYS A 429 11.86 -71.33 -28.70
C LYS A 429 11.36 -70.79 -30.04
N ARG A 430 12.13 -69.87 -30.64
CA ARG A 430 11.90 -69.40 -32.00
C ARG A 430 11.75 -70.53 -32.98
N GLU A 431 10.85 -70.43 -33.92
CA GLU A 431 10.98 -70.99 -35.24
C GLU A 431 12.30 -70.44 -35.85
N SER A 432 13.42 -71.10 -35.53
CA SER A 432 14.60 -71.07 -36.36
C SER A 432 14.47 -72.27 -37.31
N ASP A 433 13.79 -71.97 -38.41
CA ASP A 433 14.05 -72.54 -39.72
C ASP A 433 13.25 -71.83 -40.81
#